data_b398ef543c43c045c0cb3e470ac86de8
#
_entry.id   b398ef543c43c045c0cb3e470ac86de8
#
_cell.length_a   1.000
_cell.length_b   1.000
_cell.length_c   1.000
_cell.angle_alpha   90.00
_cell.angle_beta   90.00
_cell.angle_gamma   90.00
#
_symmetry.space_group_name_H-M   'P 1'
#
loop_
_entity.id
_entity.type
_entity.pdbx_description
1 polymer ?
#
loop_
_entity_poly.entity_id
_entity_poly.type
_entity_poly.pdbx_seq_one_letter_code
_entity_poly.pdbx_strand_id
1 'polypeptide(L)'
;MSLPKTLAEDVARNLVMVARLIDEDPEEAYGYSRIALRLASRVAAVREAAGFAAYATQRYTEALAEFRAARRMTGSVELWPVMADCERGLGRPERAMAMAGEPEVQKLDKAGKVEMRLVAAGARRDMGQLDAAIVTLQSPELASSSVQPWTARLRYAYADALLEAGREDEAREWFGKALEADKDGSTDASDRLAELDGVEFVDALDDEEADAADEAAPRDEDGPADGSGQA
;
A
#
# COMPACT_ATOMS: atom_id res chain seq x y z
N MET A 1 -29.08 -7.29 -16.67
CA MET A 1 -29.20 -6.44 -17.87
C MET A 1 -27.84 -6.50 -18.57
N SER A 2 -27.74 -7.02 -19.81
CA SER A 2 -26.47 -7.10 -20.53
C SER A 2 -26.22 -5.81 -21.31
N LEU A 3 -24.94 -5.38 -21.35
CA LEU A 3 -24.52 -4.23 -22.15
C LEU A 3 -24.50 -4.60 -23.64
N PRO A 4 -24.76 -3.65 -24.56
CA PRO A 4 -24.46 -3.82 -25.99
C PRO A 4 -22.96 -4.20 -26.17
N LYS A 5 -22.65 -5.06 -27.17
CA LYS A 5 -21.31 -5.65 -27.34
C LYS A 5 -20.19 -4.58 -27.39
N THR A 6 -20.33 -3.55 -28.20
CA THR A 6 -19.35 -2.47 -28.33
C THR A 6 -19.13 -1.73 -27.02
N LEU A 7 -20.20 -1.42 -26.28
CA LEU A 7 -20.12 -0.77 -24.99
C LEU A 7 -19.47 -1.67 -23.95
N ALA A 8 -19.75 -2.98 -23.98
CA ALA A 8 -19.11 -3.95 -23.09
C ALA A 8 -17.60 -4.06 -23.34
N GLU A 9 -17.16 -4.01 -24.61
CA GLU A 9 -15.76 -4.00 -25.00
C GLU A 9 -15.04 -2.72 -24.53
N ASP A 10 -15.68 -1.56 -24.65
CA ASP A 10 -15.11 -0.29 -24.17
C ASP A 10 -14.98 -0.27 -22.64
N VAL A 11 -15.99 -0.75 -21.93
CA VAL A 11 -15.93 -0.89 -20.46
C VAL A 11 -14.82 -1.83 -20.06
N ALA A 12 -14.71 -3.02 -20.70
CA ALA A 12 -13.68 -4.00 -20.39
C ALA A 12 -12.27 -3.45 -20.59
N ARG A 13 -12.02 -2.70 -21.69
CA ARG A 13 -10.71 -2.06 -21.91
C ARG A 13 -10.35 -1.10 -20.78
N ASN A 14 -11.27 -0.26 -20.37
CA ASN A 14 -11.01 0.68 -19.26
C ASN A 14 -10.77 -0.07 -17.95
N LEU A 15 -11.51 -1.14 -17.65
CA LEU A 15 -11.26 -1.95 -16.44
C LEU A 15 -9.90 -2.65 -16.45
N VAL A 16 -9.45 -3.13 -17.63
CA VAL A 16 -8.10 -3.70 -17.79
C VAL A 16 -7.03 -2.65 -17.53
N MET A 17 -7.21 -1.41 -18.01
CA MET A 17 -6.26 -0.33 -17.72
C MET A 17 -6.23 0.01 -16.23
N VAL A 18 -7.38 0.08 -15.55
CA VAL A 18 -7.42 0.24 -14.09
C VAL A 18 -6.60 -0.85 -13.40
N ALA A 19 -6.83 -2.13 -13.76
CA ALA A 19 -6.14 -3.25 -13.12
C ALA A 19 -4.62 -3.27 -13.35
N ARG A 20 -4.15 -2.72 -14.48
CA ARG A 20 -2.72 -2.66 -14.80
C ARG A 20 -2.01 -1.50 -14.12
N LEU A 21 -2.69 -0.38 -13.99
CA LEU A 21 -2.07 0.88 -13.57
C LEU A 21 -2.27 1.18 -12.09
N ILE A 22 -3.13 0.44 -11.39
CA ILE A 22 -3.53 0.80 -10.02
C ILE A 22 -2.35 0.85 -9.04
N ASP A 23 -1.34 0.02 -9.25
CA ASP A 23 -0.13 -0.03 -8.43
C ASP A 23 1.02 0.81 -9.00
N GLU A 24 1.05 1.06 -10.33
CA GLU A 24 2.13 1.79 -11.02
C GLU A 24 1.82 3.28 -11.17
N ASP A 25 0.60 3.61 -11.62
CA ASP A 25 0.11 4.98 -11.80
C ASP A 25 -1.36 5.07 -11.34
N PRO A 26 -1.60 5.20 -10.02
CA PRO A 26 -2.95 5.26 -9.45
C PRO A 26 -3.81 6.40 -10.00
N GLU A 27 -3.20 7.54 -10.36
CA GLU A 27 -3.95 8.68 -10.91
C GLU A 27 -4.45 8.39 -12.32
N GLU A 28 -3.64 7.77 -13.16
CA GLU A 28 -4.08 7.35 -14.49
C GLU A 28 -5.14 6.24 -14.38
N ALA A 29 -4.93 5.25 -13.48
CA ALA A 29 -5.94 4.23 -13.18
C ALA A 29 -7.29 4.84 -12.76
N TYR A 30 -7.24 5.86 -11.89
CA TYR A 30 -8.43 6.60 -11.50
C TYR A 30 -9.10 7.27 -12.70
N GLY A 31 -8.34 7.87 -13.62
CA GLY A 31 -8.85 8.42 -14.88
C GLY A 31 -9.65 7.41 -15.70
N TYR A 32 -9.11 6.20 -15.93
CA TYR A 32 -9.81 5.11 -16.64
C TYR A 32 -11.06 4.64 -15.88
N SER A 33 -11.00 4.54 -14.55
CA SER A 33 -12.13 4.15 -13.74
C SER A 33 -13.32 5.12 -13.90
N ARG A 34 -13.05 6.42 -14.01
CA ARG A 34 -14.06 7.48 -14.26
C ARG A 34 -14.71 7.34 -15.63
N ILE A 35 -13.94 6.91 -16.65
CA ILE A 35 -14.48 6.61 -17.98
C ILE A 35 -15.42 5.41 -17.87
N ALA A 36 -15.00 4.31 -17.25
CA ALA A 36 -15.82 3.13 -17.07
C ALA A 36 -17.14 3.43 -16.32
N LEU A 37 -17.10 4.27 -15.28
CA LEU A 37 -18.29 4.71 -14.54
C LEU A 37 -19.28 5.48 -15.43
N ARG A 38 -18.81 6.38 -16.30
CA ARG A 38 -19.68 7.09 -17.23
C ARG A 38 -20.37 6.14 -18.21
N LEU A 39 -19.66 5.10 -18.63
CA LEU A 39 -20.18 4.11 -19.60
C LEU A 39 -21.18 3.13 -18.96
N ALA A 40 -20.90 2.65 -17.75
CA ALA A 40 -21.63 1.52 -17.16
C ALA A 40 -21.75 1.57 -15.63
N SER A 41 -22.19 2.68 -15.06
CA SER A 41 -22.33 2.86 -13.60
C SER A 41 -23.31 1.90 -12.90
N ARG A 42 -24.08 1.12 -13.66
CA ARG A 42 -25.00 0.08 -13.15
C ARG A 42 -24.40 -1.32 -13.15
N VAL A 43 -23.09 -1.45 -13.39
CA VAL A 43 -22.34 -2.70 -13.32
C VAL A 43 -21.52 -2.69 -12.04
N ALA A 44 -21.70 -3.69 -11.18
CA ALA A 44 -21.06 -3.73 -9.87
C ALA A 44 -19.52 -3.72 -9.99
N ALA A 45 -18.95 -4.51 -10.91
CA ALA A 45 -17.51 -4.55 -11.14
C ALA A 45 -16.92 -3.18 -11.53
N VAL A 46 -17.69 -2.34 -12.26
CA VAL A 46 -17.28 -0.97 -12.59
C VAL A 46 -17.22 -0.10 -11.35
N ARG A 47 -18.20 -0.27 -10.43
CA ARG A 47 -18.21 0.43 -9.14
C ARG A 47 -17.06 0.00 -8.24
N GLU A 48 -16.79 -1.30 -8.20
CA GLU A 48 -15.67 -1.86 -7.43
C GLU A 48 -14.32 -1.32 -7.93
N ALA A 49 -14.07 -1.40 -9.24
CA ALA A 49 -12.86 -0.87 -9.84
C ALA A 49 -12.67 0.63 -9.57
N ALA A 50 -13.76 1.41 -9.67
CA ALA A 50 -13.72 2.84 -9.36
C ALA A 50 -13.48 3.10 -7.88
N GLY A 51 -14.04 2.27 -7.00
CA GLY A 51 -13.77 2.31 -5.57
C GLY A 51 -12.30 2.06 -5.25
N PHE A 52 -11.69 1.03 -5.83
CA PHE A 52 -10.28 0.72 -5.63
C PHE A 52 -9.35 1.80 -6.20
N ALA A 53 -9.62 2.32 -7.40
CA ALA A 53 -8.83 3.41 -7.98
C ALA A 53 -8.93 4.71 -7.15
N ALA A 54 -10.13 5.02 -6.62
CA ALA A 54 -10.31 6.13 -5.69
C ALA A 54 -9.59 5.90 -4.35
N TYR A 55 -9.57 4.66 -3.86
CA TYR A 55 -8.84 4.27 -2.65
C TYR A 55 -7.33 4.42 -2.83
N ALA A 56 -6.78 3.91 -3.93
CA ALA A 56 -5.35 4.01 -4.25
C ALA A 56 -4.86 5.47 -4.35
N THR A 57 -5.75 6.38 -4.78
CA THR A 57 -5.49 7.83 -4.83
C THR A 57 -5.94 8.58 -3.57
N GLN A 58 -6.21 7.88 -2.47
CA GLN A 58 -6.62 8.44 -1.17
C GLN A 58 -7.93 9.26 -1.21
N ARG A 59 -8.74 9.08 -2.24
CA ARG A 59 -10.09 9.69 -2.36
C ARG A 59 -11.12 8.87 -1.59
N TYR A 60 -10.90 8.70 -0.28
CA TYR A 60 -11.64 7.75 0.58
C TYR A 60 -13.15 8.00 0.62
N THR A 61 -13.59 9.25 0.55
CA THR A 61 -15.03 9.58 0.49
C THR A 61 -15.67 9.01 -0.76
N GLU A 62 -15.01 9.15 -1.91
CA GLU A 62 -15.48 8.64 -3.18
C GLU A 62 -15.41 7.11 -3.24
N ALA A 63 -14.28 6.53 -2.77
CA ALA A 63 -14.11 5.10 -2.65
C ALA A 63 -15.26 4.45 -1.86
N LEU A 64 -15.59 4.99 -0.68
CA LEU A 64 -16.70 4.53 0.13
C LEU A 64 -18.05 4.62 -0.60
N ALA A 65 -18.30 5.68 -1.35
CA ALA A 65 -19.55 5.84 -2.10
C ALA A 65 -19.69 4.74 -3.17
N GLU A 66 -18.59 4.44 -3.88
CA GLU A 66 -18.58 3.42 -4.93
C GLU A 66 -18.67 2.00 -4.36
N PHE A 67 -17.93 1.68 -3.30
CA PHE A 67 -18.02 0.38 -2.61
C PHE A 67 -19.41 0.13 -2.02
N ARG A 68 -20.03 1.14 -1.40
CA ARG A 68 -21.42 1.04 -0.92
C ARG A 68 -22.39 0.81 -2.07
N ALA A 69 -22.17 1.42 -3.23
CA ALA A 69 -23.00 1.19 -4.41
C ALA A 69 -22.83 -0.22 -4.96
N ALA A 70 -21.60 -0.72 -5.08
CA ALA A 70 -21.30 -2.09 -5.50
C ALA A 70 -21.95 -3.10 -4.56
N ARG A 71 -21.76 -2.94 -3.25
CA ARG A 71 -22.36 -3.80 -2.23
C ARG A 71 -23.89 -3.85 -2.30
N ARG A 72 -24.56 -2.71 -2.55
CA ARG A 72 -26.03 -2.70 -2.74
C ARG A 72 -26.47 -3.50 -3.95
N MET A 73 -25.65 -3.62 -4.98
CA MET A 73 -25.96 -4.39 -6.20
C MET A 73 -25.73 -5.87 -6.03
N THR A 74 -24.67 -6.27 -5.29
CA THR A 74 -24.22 -7.67 -5.18
C THR A 74 -24.68 -8.35 -3.89
N GLY A 75 -24.89 -7.60 -2.81
CA GLY A 75 -25.07 -8.14 -1.48
C GLY A 75 -23.78 -8.70 -0.86
N SER A 76 -22.64 -8.63 -1.56
CA SER A 76 -21.36 -9.16 -1.07
C SER A 76 -20.84 -8.39 0.14
N VAL A 77 -20.14 -9.10 1.01
CA VAL A 77 -19.42 -8.54 2.17
C VAL A 77 -17.91 -8.40 1.95
N GLU A 78 -17.41 -8.84 0.81
CA GLU A 78 -15.98 -8.86 0.49
C GLU A 78 -15.31 -7.48 0.56
N LEU A 79 -16.05 -6.43 0.23
CA LEU A 79 -15.59 -5.05 0.31
C LEU A 79 -15.61 -4.46 1.73
N TRP A 80 -16.07 -5.22 2.75
CA TRP A 80 -16.23 -4.71 4.10
C TRP A 80 -14.93 -4.23 4.74
N PRO A 81 -13.79 -4.97 4.63
CA PRO A 81 -12.51 -4.51 5.17
C PRO A 81 -12.03 -3.20 4.54
N VAL A 82 -12.03 -3.10 3.21
CA VAL A 82 -11.56 -1.87 2.52
C VAL A 82 -12.48 -0.68 2.80
N MET A 83 -13.77 -0.88 2.98
CA MET A 83 -14.69 0.18 3.41
C MET A 83 -14.37 0.67 4.83
N ALA A 84 -14.02 -0.23 5.75
CA ALA A 84 -13.57 0.13 7.08
C ALA A 84 -12.22 0.88 7.04
N ASP A 85 -11.32 0.48 6.16
CA ASP A 85 -10.05 1.17 5.98
C ASP A 85 -10.22 2.58 5.38
N CYS A 86 -11.18 2.77 4.49
CA CYS A 86 -11.58 4.11 4.03
C CYS A 86 -12.04 5.01 5.20
N GLU A 87 -12.75 4.48 6.19
CA GLU A 87 -13.14 5.28 7.37
C GLU A 87 -11.91 5.68 8.19
N ARG A 88 -10.87 4.82 8.27
CA ARG A 88 -9.56 5.18 8.85
C ARG A 88 -8.90 6.31 8.07
N GLY A 89 -8.79 6.18 6.75
CA GLY A 89 -8.22 7.19 5.87
C GLY A 89 -8.94 8.55 5.96
N LEU A 90 -10.20 8.55 6.38
CA LEU A 90 -10.99 9.77 6.67
C LEU A 90 -10.78 10.30 8.09
N GLY A 91 -9.84 9.74 8.87
CA GLY A 91 -9.61 10.13 10.26
C GLY A 91 -10.74 9.70 11.20
N ARG A 92 -11.41 8.58 10.92
CA ARG A 92 -12.55 8.05 11.70
C ARG A 92 -12.30 6.62 12.17
N PRO A 93 -11.21 6.36 12.93
CA PRO A 93 -10.83 5.01 13.35
C PRO A 93 -11.90 4.34 14.22
N GLU A 94 -12.69 5.10 14.98
CA GLU A 94 -13.79 4.55 15.77
C GLU A 94 -14.88 3.92 14.89
N ARG A 95 -15.10 4.47 13.69
CA ARG A 95 -16.05 3.88 12.74
C ARG A 95 -15.51 2.59 12.14
N ALA A 96 -14.22 2.54 11.83
CA ALA A 96 -13.58 1.31 11.39
C ALA A 96 -13.68 0.22 12.45
N MET A 97 -13.45 0.57 13.73
CA MET A 97 -13.64 -0.35 14.86
C MET A 97 -15.09 -0.81 15.02
N ALA A 98 -16.07 0.10 14.87
CA ALA A 98 -17.49 -0.30 14.89
C ALA A 98 -17.78 -1.31 13.76
N MET A 99 -17.28 -1.09 12.55
CA MET A 99 -17.42 -2.02 11.42
C MET A 99 -16.76 -3.37 11.69
N ALA A 100 -15.63 -3.41 12.42
CA ALA A 100 -14.96 -4.65 12.82
C ALA A 100 -15.81 -5.51 13.80
N GLY A 101 -16.74 -4.89 14.51
CA GLY A 101 -17.69 -5.56 15.41
C GLY A 101 -19.00 -6.02 14.76
N GLU A 102 -19.25 -5.66 13.50
CA GLU A 102 -20.52 -5.93 12.83
C GLU A 102 -20.67 -7.42 12.40
N PRO A 103 -21.92 -7.93 12.27
CA PRO A 103 -22.18 -9.31 11.85
C PRO A 103 -21.64 -9.66 10.46
N GLU A 104 -21.42 -8.68 9.60
CA GLU A 104 -20.83 -8.81 8.28
C GLU A 104 -19.45 -9.48 8.32
N VAL A 105 -18.67 -9.21 9.35
CA VAL A 105 -17.32 -9.80 9.53
C VAL A 105 -17.38 -11.32 9.66
N GLN A 106 -18.44 -11.87 10.24
CA GLN A 106 -18.59 -13.32 10.37
C GLN A 106 -18.83 -14.02 9.03
N LYS A 107 -19.35 -13.28 8.03
CA LYS A 107 -19.64 -13.78 6.69
C LYS A 107 -18.43 -13.72 5.76
N LEU A 108 -17.37 -13.01 6.16
CA LEU A 108 -16.12 -12.95 5.42
C LEU A 108 -15.47 -14.33 5.38
N ASP A 109 -14.78 -14.62 4.30
CA ASP A 109 -13.87 -15.75 4.23
C ASP A 109 -12.66 -15.55 5.16
N LYS A 110 -11.71 -16.47 5.12
CA LYS A 110 -10.53 -16.40 5.98
C LYS A 110 -9.63 -15.21 5.63
N ALA A 111 -9.45 -14.93 4.34
CA ALA A 111 -8.67 -13.78 3.88
C ALA A 111 -9.31 -12.46 4.33
N GLY A 112 -10.60 -12.29 4.08
CA GLY A 112 -11.33 -11.09 4.49
C GLY A 112 -11.34 -10.88 6.01
N LYS A 113 -11.36 -11.95 6.81
CA LYS A 113 -11.22 -11.86 8.28
C LYS A 113 -9.84 -11.38 8.70
N VAL A 114 -8.79 -11.83 8.02
CA VAL A 114 -7.42 -11.33 8.26
C VAL A 114 -7.29 -9.87 7.86
N GLU A 115 -7.80 -9.50 6.69
CA GLU A 115 -7.82 -8.09 6.25
C GLU A 115 -8.58 -7.20 7.26
N MET A 116 -9.75 -7.65 7.73
CA MET A 116 -10.49 -6.89 8.73
C MET A 116 -9.72 -6.74 10.05
N ARG A 117 -8.93 -7.75 10.43
CA ARG A 117 -8.06 -7.71 11.61
C ARG A 117 -6.93 -6.69 11.43
N LEU A 118 -6.30 -6.65 10.25
CA LEU A 118 -5.29 -5.64 9.92
C LEU A 118 -5.86 -4.22 10.02
N VAL A 119 -7.03 -4.00 9.44
CA VAL A 119 -7.73 -2.71 9.54
C VAL A 119 -8.06 -2.34 10.97
N ALA A 120 -8.57 -3.29 11.77
CA ALA A 120 -8.90 -3.05 13.17
C ALA A 120 -7.64 -2.72 14.01
N ALA A 121 -6.52 -3.39 13.76
CA ALA A 121 -5.25 -3.08 14.41
C ALA A 121 -4.75 -1.68 14.02
N GLY A 122 -4.80 -1.33 12.74
CA GLY A 122 -4.48 0.01 12.27
C GLY A 122 -5.37 1.09 12.92
N ALA A 123 -6.68 0.85 13.01
CA ALA A 123 -7.61 1.77 13.68
C ALA A 123 -7.28 1.96 15.18
N ARG A 124 -6.82 0.90 15.85
CA ARG A 124 -6.36 1.01 17.26
C ARG A 124 -5.08 1.83 17.38
N ARG A 125 -4.14 1.67 16.44
CA ARG A 125 -2.92 2.50 16.38
C ARG A 125 -3.28 3.98 16.15
N ASP A 126 -4.18 4.26 15.21
CA ASP A 126 -4.67 5.63 14.93
C ASP A 126 -5.30 6.29 16.18
N MET A 127 -5.85 5.49 17.09
CA MET A 127 -6.39 5.94 18.38
C MET A 127 -5.35 5.95 19.52
N GLY A 128 -4.09 5.66 19.28
CA GLY A 128 -3.04 5.54 20.29
C GLY A 128 -3.15 4.30 21.20
N GLN A 129 -3.89 3.26 20.78
CA GLN A 129 -4.14 2.04 21.55
C GLN A 129 -3.20 0.92 21.10
N LEU A 130 -1.89 1.14 21.20
CA LEU A 130 -0.86 0.27 20.62
C LEU A 130 -0.89 -1.16 21.17
N ASP A 131 -0.98 -1.33 22.50
CA ASP A 131 -1.08 -2.66 23.12
C ASP A 131 -2.30 -3.44 22.62
N ALA A 132 -3.43 -2.74 22.45
CA ALA A 132 -4.63 -3.36 21.92
C ALA A 132 -4.49 -3.70 20.41
N ALA A 133 -3.72 -2.94 19.64
CA ALA A 133 -3.41 -3.26 18.26
C ALA A 133 -2.58 -4.55 18.17
N ILE A 134 -1.53 -4.67 19.00
CA ILE A 134 -0.70 -5.88 19.09
C ILE A 134 -1.57 -7.10 19.41
N VAL A 135 -2.41 -7.01 20.44
CA VAL A 135 -3.34 -8.11 20.82
C VAL A 135 -4.32 -8.44 19.69
N THR A 136 -4.79 -7.44 18.93
CA THR A 136 -5.68 -7.64 17.79
C THR A 136 -5.03 -8.48 16.69
N LEU A 137 -3.72 -8.28 16.44
CA LEU A 137 -2.97 -9.02 15.43
C LEU A 137 -2.63 -10.45 15.87
N GLN A 138 -2.55 -10.72 17.18
CA GLN A 138 -2.33 -12.06 17.70
C GLN A 138 -3.49 -12.97 17.36
N SER A 139 -3.26 -13.92 16.47
CA SER A 139 -4.28 -14.82 15.95
C SER A 139 -3.67 -16.17 15.55
N PRO A 140 -4.48 -17.22 15.40
CA PRO A 140 -4.00 -18.50 14.90
C PRO A 140 -3.33 -18.39 13.52
N GLU A 141 -3.78 -17.46 12.68
CA GLU A 141 -3.22 -17.19 11.35
C GLU A 141 -1.79 -16.63 11.44
N LEU A 142 -1.50 -15.77 12.42
CA LEU A 142 -0.18 -15.20 12.65
C LEU A 142 0.87 -16.29 12.94
N ALA A 143 0.51 -17.26 13.80
CA ALA A 143 1.37 -18.35 14.23
C ALA A 143 1.40 -19.54 13.25
N SER A 144 0.61 -19.51 12.18
CA SER A 144 0.50 -20.61 11.24
C SER A 144 1.80 -20.85 10.47
N SER A 145 2.21 -22.12 10.34
CA SER A 145 3.30 -22.51 9.47
C SER A 145 2.92 -22.53 7.98
N SER A 146 1.62 -22.53 7.68
CA SER A 146 1.11 -22.50 6.30
C SER A 146 1.14 -21.05 5.77
N VAL A 147 1.98 -20.82 4.76
CA VAL A 147 2.04 -19.53 4.08
C VAL A 147 0.83 -19.36 3.17
N GLN A 148 0.13 -18.25 3.37
CA GLN A 148 -1.03 -17.82 2.60
C GLN A 148 -0.75 -16.43 2.01
N PRO A 149 -1.51 -15.94 1.03
CA PRO A 149 -1.26 -14.63 0.40
C PRO A 149 -1.21 -13.45 1.39
N TRP A 150 -1.88 -13.55 2.52
CA TRP A 150 -1.89 -12.52 3.57
C TRP A 150 -0.81 -12.69 4.64
N THR A 151 -0.03 -13.79 4.63
CA THR A 151 0.85 -14.15 5.75
C THR A 151 1.97 -13.13 5.95
N ALA A 152 2.62 -12.70 4.87
CA ALA A 152 3.69 -11.69 4.94
C ALA A 152 3.17 -10.38 5.53
N ARG A 153 2.07 -9.85 5.01
CA ARG A 153 1.45 -8.61 5.49
C ARG A 153 0.99 -8.68 6.95
N LEU A 154 0.42 -9.82 7.37
CA LEU A 154 -0.01 -10.00 8.76
C LEU A 154 1.18 -10.02 9.72
N ARG A 155 2.25 -10.75 9.38
CA ARG A 155 3.47 -10.81 10.18
C ARG A 155 4.19 -9.47 10.22
N TYR A 156 4.26 -8.79 9.08
CA TYR A 156 4.81 -7.45 8.97
C TYR A 156 4.07 -6.46 9.88
N ALA A 157 2.74 -6.40 9.78
CA ALA A 157 1.95 -5.50 10.60
C ALA A 157 2.11 -5.76 12.11
N TYR A 158 2.31 -7.03 12.50
CA TYR A 158 2.58 -7.39 13.89
C TYR A 158 3.98 -6.96 14.32
N ALA A 159 5.01 -7.15 13.47
CA ALA A 159 6.36 -6.70 13.72
C ALA A 159 6.43 -5.18 13.86
N ASP A 160 5.78 -4.45 12.96
CA ASP A 160 5.73 -2.99 12.96
C ASP A 160 5.05 -2.43 14.23
N ALA A 161 3.97 -3.07 14.68
CA ALA A 161 3.34 -2.70 15.95
C ALA A 161 4.22 -3.01 17.19
N LEU A 162 5.00 -4.09 17.16
CA LEU A 162 5.98 -4.41 18.20
C LEU A 162 7.11 -3.38 18.23
N LEU A 163 7.61 -2.99 17.08
CA LEU A 163 8.67 -1.98 16.96
C LEU A 163 8.21 -0.64 17.52
N GLU A 164 7.00 -0.20 17.16
CA GLU A 164 6.39 1.02 17.71
C GLU A 164 6.24 0.96 19.24
N ALA A 165 6.04 -0.24 19.80
CA ALA A 165 5.98 -0.48 21.24
C ALA A 165 7.37 -0.55 21.92
N GLY A 166 8.46 -0.36 21.19
CA GLY A 166 9.83 -0.47 21.68
C GLY A 166 10.29 -1.92 21.95
N ARG A 167 9.59 -2.92 21.39
CA ARG A 167 9.90 -4.35 21.53
C ARG A 167 10.76 -4.81 20.34
N GLU A 168 11.95 -4.22 20.20
CA GLU A 168 12.81 -4.35 19.02
C GLU A 168 13.24 -5.79 18.72
N ASP A 169 13.64 -6.58 19.73
CA ASP A 169 14.07 -7.96 19.52
C ASP A 169 12.94 -8.83 18.95
N GLU A 170 11.73 -8.63 19.47
CA GLU A 170 10.56 -9.36 18.97
C GLU A 170 10.14 -8.85 17.58
N ALA A 171 10.22 -7.55 17.34
CA ALA A 171 9.96 -6.98 16.03
C ALA A 171 10.92 -7.56 14.97
N ARG A 172 12.22 -7.63 15.27
CA ARG A 172 13.24 -8.24 14.42
C ARG A 172 12.89 -9.69 14.05
N GLU A 173 12.51 -10.50 15.06
CA GLU A 173 12.10 -11.90 14.83
C GLU A 173 10.90 -11.98 13.86
N TRP A 174 9.91 -11.10 14.04
CA TRP A 174 8.71 -11.15 13.23
C TRP A 174 8.87 -10.53 11.84
N PHE A 175 9.74 -9.51 11.67
CA PHE A 175 10.14 -9.07 10.33
C PHE A 175 10.88 -10.18 9.58
N GLY A 176 11.73 -10.96 10.23
CA GLY A 176 12.35 -12.13 9.62
C GLY A 176 11.32 -13.15 9.14
N LYS A 177 10.31 -13.45 9.96
CA LYS A 177 9.21 -14.35 9.58
C LYS A 177 8.33 -13.76 8.47
N ALA A 178 8.18 -12.43 8.40
CA ALA A 178 7.47 -11.77 7.32
C ALA A 178 8.24 -11.93 6.01
N LEU A 179 9.54 -11.65 6.01
CA LEU A 179 10.44 -11.79 4.86
C LEU A 179 10.47 -13.22 4.31
N GLU A 180 10.52 -14.24 5.20
CA GLU A 180 10.45 -15.65 4.78
C GLU A 180 9.15 -16.00 4.03
N ALA A 181 8.06 -15.29 4.32
CA ALA A 181 6.75 -15.51 3.70
C ALA A 181 6.51 -14.63 2.47
N ASP A 182 7.29 -13.57 2.31
CA ASP A 182 7.12 -12.54 1.29
C ASP A 182 7.86 -12.89 0.00
N LYS A 183 7.29 -13.81 -0.77
CA LYS A 183 7.91 -14.26 -2.02
C LYS A 183 7.86 -13.23 -3.15
N ASP A 184 6.90 -12.33 -3.08
CA ASP A 184 6.59 -11.37 -4.14
C ASP A 184 7.10 -9.95 -3.81
N GLY A 185 7.80 -9.77 -2.67
CA GLY A 185 8.31 -8.47 -2.24
C GLY A 185 7.19 -7.44 -1.96
N SER A 186 6.09 -7.92 -1.38
CA SER A 186 4.91 -7.09 -1.09
C SER A 186 5.06 -6.21 0.16
N THR A 187 6.13 -6.43 0.93
CA THR A 187 6.46 -5.66 2.14
C THR A 187 7.93 -5.21 2.10
N ASP A 188 8.24 -4.17 2.85
CA ASP A 188 9.60 -3.67 3.06
C ASP A 188 10.30 -4.33 4.28
N ALA A 189 9.92 -5.57 4.60
CA ALA A 189 10.46 -6.30 5.77
C ALA A 189 11.99 -6.45 5.73
N SER A 190 12.60 -6.57 4.54
CA SER A 190 14.05 -6.59 4.37
C SER A 190 14.70 -5.29 4.82
N ASP A 191 14.13 -4.15 4.41
CA ASP A 191 14.66 -2.83 4.70
C ASP A 191 14.54 -2.52 6.19
N ARG A 192 13.39 -2.89 6.80
CA ARG A 192 13.17 -2.77 8.25
C ARG A 192 14.15 -3.61 9.07
N LEU A 193 14.50 -4.83 8.60
CA LEU A 193 15.54 -5.65 9.23
C LEU A 193 16.91 -4.99 9.13
N ALA A 194 17.28 -4.50 7.95
CA ALA A 194 18.54 -3.82 7.74
C ALA A 194 18.67 -2.57 8.63
N GLU A 195 17.63 -1.76 8.76
CA GLU A 195 17.58 -0.63 9.69
C GLU A 195 17.83 -1.07 11.14
N LEU A 196 17.14 -2.15 11.60
CA LEU A 196 17.30 -2.69 12.95
C LEU A 196 18.69 -3.29 13.21
N ASP A 197 19.36 -3.77 12.16
CA ASP A 197 20.72 -4.33 12.23
C ASP A 197 21.80 -3.24 12.05
N GLY A 198 21.41 -1.97 11.89
CA GLY A 198 22.33 -0.85 11.72
C GLY A 198 23.04 -0.83 10.37
N VAL A 199 22.45 -1.45 9.34
CA VAL A 199 22.97 -1.40 7.98
C VAL A 199 22.51 -0.09 7.33
N GLU A 200 23.46 0.80 7.07
CA GLU A 200 23.23 1.98 6.25
C GLU A 200 23.39 1.60 4.77
N PHE A 201 22.33 1.77 3.98
CA PHE A 201 22.43 1.67 2.53
C PHE A 201 23.05 2.97 2.02
N VAL A 202 24.32 2.92 1.60
CA VAL A 202 24.96 4.02 0.86
C VAL A 202 24.59 3.82 -0.60
N ASP A 203 23.93 4.81 -1.20
CA ASP A 203 23.64 4.78 -2.63
C ASP A 203 24.96 5.00 -3.38
N ALA A 204 25.51 3.92 -3.94
CA ALA A 204 26.79 3.95 -4.64
C ALA A 204 26.75 4.79 -5.94
N LEU A 205 25.58 5.26 -6.34
CA LEU A 205 25.43 6.12 -7.53
C LEU A 205 25.74 7.59 -7.21
N ASP A 206 25.58 8.03 -5.97
CA ASP A 206 25.91 9.42 -5.56
C ASP A 206 27.43 9.67 -5.57
N ASP A 207 28.27 8.65 -5.35
CA ASP A 207 29.73 8.77 -5.36
C ASP A 207 30.29 8.89 -6.79
N GLU A 208 29.65 8.26 -7.80
CA GLU A 208 30.10 8.37 -9.21
C GLU A 208 29.79 9.74 -9.82
N GLU A 209 28.71 10.43 -9.39
CA GLU A 209 28.42 11.80 -9.83
C GLU A 209 29.33 12.84 -9.17
N ALA A 210 29.80 12.59 -7.94
CA ALA A 210 30.73 13.48 -7.24
C ALA A 210 32.15 13.39 -7.86
N ASP A 211 32.63 12.20 -8.21
CA ASP A 211 33.92 12.01 -8.87
C ASP A 211 33.94 12.54 -10.31
N ALA A 212 32.82 12.41 -11.05
CA ALA A 212 32.70 12.97 -12.40
C ALA A 212 32.67 14.52 -12.44
N ALA A 213 32.20 15.15 -11.35
CA ALA A 213 32.19 16.61 -11.23
C ALA A 213 33.56 17.18 -10.89
N ASP A 214 34.42 16.45 -10.18
CA ASP A 214 35.78 16.87 -9.84
C ASP A 214 36.76 16.71 -11.02
N GLU A 215 36.52 15.76 -11.93
CA GLU A 215 37.34 15.59 -13.15
C GLU A 215 37.02 16.64 -14.25
N ALA A 216 35.89 17.33 -14.17
CA ALA A 216 35.43 18.32 -15.15
C ALA A 216 35.86 19.78 -14.85
N ALA A 217 36.59 20.03 -13.77
CA ALA A 217 37.12 21.39 -13.45
C ALA A 217 38.26 21.78 -14.40
N PRO A 218 38.19 22.93 -15.07
CA PRO A 218 39.24 23.35 -15.97
C PRO A 218 40.52 23.69 -15.17
N ARG A 219 41.63 23.05 -15.54
CA ARG A 219 42.93 23.39 -15.00
C ARG A 219 43.35 24.71 -15.66
N ASP A 220 43.45 25.77 -14.87
CA ASP A 220 44.04 27.05 -15.26
C ASP A 220 45.53 26.84 -15.58
N GLU A 221 45.87 26.86 -16.85
CA GLU A 221 47.24 26.96 -17.32
C GLU A 221 47.73 28.41 -17.16
N ASP A 222 48.36 28.72 -16.01
CA ASP A 222 49.14 29.92 -15.83
C ASP A 222 50.54 29.72 -16.43
N GLY A 223 50.75 30.22 -17.62
CA GLY A 223 52.04 30.27 -18.31
C GLY A 223 52.71 31.63 -18.06
N PRO A 224 53.98 31.71 -17.64
CA PRO A 224 54.67 32.96 -17.35
C PRO A 224 55.01 33.72 -18.62
N ALA A 225 54.58 34.96 -18.71
CA ALA A 225 55.04 35.92 -19.70
C ALA A 225 56.44 36.45 -19.30
N ASP A 226 57.44 36.00 -20.00
CA ASP A 226 58.78 36.60 -19.99
C ASP A 226 58.79 37.89 -20.80
N GLY A 227 59.16 38.97 -20.17
CA GLY A 227 59.33 40.28 -20.79
C GLY A 227 60.78 40.69 -20.78
N SER A 228 61.41 40.76 -21.94
CA SER A 228 62.62 41.49 -22.17
C SER A 228 62.44 42.27 -23.47
N GLY A 229 62.70 43.48 -23.55
CA GLY A 229 63.74 44.39 -23.34
C GLY A 229 63.80 45.44 -24.44
N GLN A 230 64.34 46.55 -24.07
CA GLN A 230 65.11 47.52 -24.90
C GLN A 230 64.40 48.34 -26.00
N ALA A 231 64.30 49.57 -25.84
CA ALA A 231 65.21 50.70 -26.06
C ALA A 231 64.50 52.03 -25.83
#